data_c427c3f281e963f9c924bca0f370d75a
#
_entry.id   c427c3f281e963f9c924bca0f370d75a
#
_cell.length_a   1.000
_cell.length_b   1.000
_cell.length_c   1.000
_cell.angle_alpha   90.00
_cell.angle_beta   90.00
_cell.angle_gamma   90.00
#
_symmetry.space_group_name_H-M   'P 1'
#
loop_
_entity.id
_entity.type
_entity.pdbx_description
1 polymer ?
#
loop_
_entity_poly.entity_id
_entity_poly.type
_entity_poly.pdbx_seq_one_letter_code
_entity_poly.pdbx_strand_id
1 'polypeptide(L)'
;NLFVIPWRGRSLIGTTNTPFGGTPNETRSTAQDVRDFLRDLEVTLPRAGLTERDVLHTFAGLYPLTANTIRPEMYQGTGEYQIVDHGRLGHIDGVISVLGAKYTTARRLAEISIDLAIAKLGLDPRPCQTARTPLVGGDIEHLQSFREQAERRFADRVPPDVVRHLVQQYGREIDAVVGTSSDPAKAPAQLAADRISIEAEVGFAVREEMAVQLDDLIFRRTGLGTIGHPCWLSSQNDTG
;
A
#
# COMPACT_ATOMS: atom_id res chain seq x y z
N ASN A 1 12.68 -12.43 9.12
CA ASN A 1 11.70 -11.61 9.84
C ASN A 1 10.30 -12.00 9.36
N LEU A 2 9.42 -12.41 10.29
CA LEU A 2 8.04 -12.75 10.01
C LEU A 2 7.13 -11.64 10.56
N PHE A 3 6.19 -11.18 9.73
CA PHE A 3 5.10 -10.27 10.12
C PHE A 3 3.77 -11.00 9.97
N VAL A 4 2.90 -10.85 10.94
CA VAL A 4 1.50 -11.29 10.89
C VAL A 4 0.65 -10.08 11.23
N ILE A 5 -0.07 -9.58 10.24
CA ILE A 5 -0.82 -8.32 10.34
C ILE A 5 -2.31 -8.60 10.10
N PRO A 6 -3.22 -8.17 10.97
CA PRO A 6 -4.65 -8.22 10.70
C PRO A 6 -5.00 -7.42 9.43
N TRP A 7 -5.71 -8.06 8.51
CA TRP A 7 -6.08 -7.45 7.25
C TRP A 7 -7.49 -7.85 6.83
N ARG A 8 -8.46 -6.95 6.98
CA ARG A 8 -9.86 -7.13 6.51
C ARG A 8 -10.47 -8.49 6.91
N GLY A 9 -10.35 -8.87 8.17
CA GLY A 9 -10.81 -10.17 8.67
C GLY A 9 -9.95 -11.37 8.23
N ARG A 10 -8.75 -11.14 7.74
CA ARG A 10 -7.74 -12.12 7.33
C ARG A 10 -6.42 -11.81 8.03
N SER A 11 -5.41 -12.62 7.75
CA SER A 11 -4.02 -12.36 8.15
C SER A 11 -3.17 -12.13 6.90
N LEU A 12 -2.49 -10.98 6.86
CA LEU A 12 -1.42 -10.72 5.91
C LEU A 12 -0.12 -11.21 6.53
N ILE A 13 0.53 -12.18 5.90
CA ILE A 13 1.74 -12.81 6.41
C ILE A 13 2.87 -12.59 5.41
N GLY A 14 4.03 -12.17 5.88
CA GLY A 14 5.23 -11.90 5.08
C GLY A 14 6.47 -11.76 5.95
N THR A 15 7.63 -11.65 5.38
CA THR A 15 7.96 -11.64 3.96
C THR A 15 9.08 -12.62 3.65
N THR A 16 9.18 -13.01 2.40
CA THR A 16 10.40 -13.63 1.86
C THR A 16 11.17 -12.61 1.03
N ASN A 17 12.45 -12.85 0.82
CA ASN A 17 13.31 -12.05 -0.04
C ASN A 17 14.14 -12.99 -0.89
N THR A 18 13.92 -12.94 -2.19
CA THR A 18 14.66 -13.75 -3.17
C THR A 18 15.29 -12.85 -4.21
N PRO A 19 16.52 -13.16 -4.66
CA PRO A 19 17.11 -12.44 -5.79
C PRO A 19 16.23 -12.61 -7.03
N PHE A 20 15.99 -11.51 -7.73
CA PHE A 20 15.22 -11.50 -8.97
C PHE A 20 16.08 -11.01 -10.12
N GLY A 21 16.26 -11.84 -11.13
CA GLY A 21 17.05 -11.54 -12.33
C GLY A 21 16.23 -11.38 -13.60
N GLY A 22 14.88 -11.36 -13.48
CA GLY A 22 13.98 -11.20 -14.62
C GLY A 22 13.64 -9.76 -14.94
N THR A 23 12.73 -9.58 -15.88
CA THR A 23 12.19 -8.25 -16.25
C THR A 23 11.30 -7.72 -15.13
N PRO A 24 11.45 -6.45 -14.69
CA PRO A 24 10.66 -5.89 -13.58
C PRO A 24 9.15 -6.06 -13.71
N ASN A 25 8.62 -5.96 -14.93
CA ASN A 25 7.18 -6.11 -15.20
C ASN A 25 6.66 -7.55 -15.05
N GLU A 26 7.54 -8.53 -14.91
CA GLU A 26 7.21 -9.95 -14.73
C GLU A 26 7.28 -10.39 -13.27
N THR A 27 7.52 -9.44 -12.37
CA THR A 27 7.61 -9.73 -10.93
C THR A 27 6.28 -10.24 -10.40
N ARG A 28 6.28 -11.47 -9.91
CA ARG A 28 5.12 -12.14 -9.29
C ARG A 28 5.59 -13.21 -8.32
N SER A 29 4.77 -13.53 -7.34
CA SER A 29 4.96 -14.72 -6.54
C SER A 29 4.58 -15.97 -7.34
N THR A 30 5.38 -17.01 -7.23
CA THR A 30 5.14 -18.31 -7.86
C THR A 30 4.54 -19.30 -6.86
N ALA A 31 3.98 -20.40 -7.36
CA ALA A 31 3.52 -21.49 -6.50
C ALA A 31 4.67 -22.09 -5.66
N GLN A 32 5.90 -22.04 -6.17
CA GLN A 32 7.07 -22.49 -5.41
C GLN A 32 7.38 -21.55 -4.24
N ASP A 33 7.31 -20.22 -4.46
CA ASP A 33 7.50 -19.23 -3.38
C ASP A 33 6.48 -19.44 -2.27
N VAL A 34 5.23 -19.75 -2.62
CA VAL A 34 4.17 -20.04 -1.64
C VAL A 34 4.50 -21.29 -0.83
N ARG A 35 4.89 -22.39 -1.48
CA ARG A 35 5.25 -23.64 -0.79
C ARG A 35 6.45 -23.48 0.14
N ASP A 36 7.47 -22.78 -0.32
CA ASP A 36 8.67 -22.53 0.47
C ASP A 36 8.34 -21.65 1.68
N PHE A 37 7.54 -20.60 1.48
CA PHE A 37 7.10 -19.74 2.57
C PHE A 37 6.23 -20.47 3.59
N LEU A 38 5.28 -21.32 3.17
CA LEU A 38 4.48 -22.13 4.09
C LEU A 38 5.32 -23.09 4.92
N ARG A 39 6.39 -23.67 4.32
CA ARG A 39 7.34 -24.52 5.04
C ARG A 39 8.10 -23.73 6.12
N ASP A 40 8.58 -22.55 5.80
CA ASP A 40 9.25 -21.68 6.77
C ASP A 40 8.29 -21.23 7.88
N LEU A 41 7.03 -21.03 7.51
CA LEU A 41 5.98 -20.65 8.45
C LEU A 41 5.68 -21.77 9.45
N GLU A 42 5.65 -23.02 9.01
CA GLU A 42 5.43 -24.18 9.86
C GLU A 42 6.50 -24.32 10.94
N VAL A 43 7.76 -23.99 10.62
CA VAL A 43 8.85 -23.95 11.59
C VAL A 43 8.63 -22.86 12.65
N THR A 44 8.12 -21.69 12.23
CA THR A 44 7.96 -20.52 13.12
C THR A 44 6.63 -20.56 13.87
N LEU A 45 5.57 -21.05 13.25
CA LEU A 45 4.21 -21.12 13.76
C LEU A 45 3.61 -22.54 13.58
N PRO A 46 4.18 -23.58 14.20
CA PRO A 46 3.82 -24.98 13.92
C PRO A 46 2.36 -25.32 14.25
N ARG A 47 1.70 -24.53 15.09
CA ARG A 47 0.29 -24.74 15.45
C ARG A 47 -0.69 -24.12 14.46
N ALA A 48 -0.23 -23.33 13.50
CA ALA A 48 -1.10 -22.68 12.55
C ALA A 48 -1.67 -23.67 11.52
N GLY A 49 -0.90 -24.71 11.15
CA GLY A 49 -1.34 -25.78 10.25
C GLY A 49 -1.77 -25.27 8.87
N LEU A 50 -1.16 -24.18 8.40
CA LEU A 50 -1.54 -23.54 7.14
C LEU A 50 -1.09 -24.36 5.93
N THR A 51 -1.95 -24.38 4.92
CA THR A 51 -1.74 -25.07 3.65
C THR A 51 -1.94 -24.12 2.47
N GLU A 52 -1.60 -24.54 1.26
CA GLU A 52 -1.85 -23.76 0.03
C GLU A 52 -3.35 -23.39 -0.12
N ARG A 53 -4.27 -24.20 0.43
CA ARG A 53 -5.72 -23.93 0.38
C ARG A 53 -6.15 -22.73 1.25
N ASP A 54 -5.34 -22.36 2.23
CA ASP A 54 -5.59 -21.24 3.13
C ASP A 54 -5.10 -19.91 2.53
N VAL A 55 -4.34 -19.98 1.43
CA VAL A 55 -3.78 -18.81 0.74
C VAL A 55 -4.83 -18.22 -0.18
N LEU A 56 -5.30 -17.03 0.14
CA LEU A 56 -6.33 -16.33 -0.62
C LEU A 56 -5.77 -15.40 -1.69
N HIS A 57 -4.61 -14.82 -1.43
CA HIS A 57 -3.93 -13.90 -2.33
C HIS A 57 -2.44 -13.84 -2.02
N THR A 58 -1.65 -13.60 -3.06
CA THR A 58 -0.21 -13.36 -2.95
C THR A 58 0.18 -12.16 -3.79
N PHE A 59 1.21 -11.44 -3.36
CA PHE A 59 1.81 -10.39 -4.16
C PHE A 59 3.31 -10.33 -3.94
N ALA A 60 4.02 -9.84 -4.95
CA ALA A 60 5.45 -9.63 -4.90
C ALA A 60 5.78 -8.23 -5.43
N GLY A 61 6.88 -7.68 -4.99
CA GLY A 61 7.39 -6.40 -5.47
C GLY A 61 8.91 -6.43 -5.47
N LEU A 62 9.49 -5.52 -6.22
CA LEU A 62 10.94 -5.31 -6.25
C LEU A 62 11.29 -4.14 -5.34
N TYR A 63 12.41 -4.26 -4.66
CA TYR A 63 13.05 -3.12 -4.04
C TYR A 63 14.54 -3.06 -4.43
N PRO A 64 15.10 -1.85 -4.58
CA PRO A 64 16.48 -1.71 -5.00
C PRO A 64 17.44 -2.13 -3.87
N LEU A 65 18.53 -2.79 -4.24
CA LEU A 65 19.66 -3.04 -3.37
C LEU A 65 20.78 -2.03 -3.68
N THR A 66 21.40 -1.49 -2.65
CA THR A 66 22.54 -0.57 -2.80
C THR A 66 23.88 -1.29 -2.86
N ALA A 67 23.92 -2.58 -2.53
CA ALA A 67 25.12 -3.40 -2.56
C ALA A 67 25.06 -4.42 -3.69
N ASN A 68 26.18 -4.61 -4.38
CA ASN A 68 26.31 -5.61 -5.43
C ASN A 68 26.38 -7.06 -4.92
N THR A 69 26.51 -7.24 -3.60
CA THR A 69 26.61 -8.57 -3.00
C THR A 69 25.28 -8.95 -2.38
N ILE A 70 24.61 -9.89 -3.00
CA ILE A 70 23.34 -10.46 -2.52
C ILE A 70 23.67 -11.60 -1.56
N ARG A 71 23.12 -11.55 -0.34
CA ARG A 71 23.13 -12.63 0.64
C ARG A 71 21.70 -13.17 0.78
N PRO A 72 21.36 -14.31 0.16
CA PRO A 72 19.98 -14.81 0.10
C PRO A 72 19.31 -15.02 1.47
N GLU A 73 20.12 -15.28 2.51
CA GLU A 73 19.63 -15.64 3.83
C GLU A 73 19.39 -14.43 4.76
N MET A 74 19.70 -13.22 4.31
CA MET A 74 19.56 -12.01 5.12
C MET A 74 18.68 -10.98 4.42
N TYR A 75 17.77 -10.36 5.20
CA TYR A 75 17.11 -9.15 4.75
C TYR A 75 18.16 -8.05 4.50
N GLN A 76 18.46 -7.84 3.23
CA GLN A 76 19.41 -6.82 2.76
C GLN A 76 18.71 -5.55 2.28
N GLY A 77 17.50 -5.30 2.76
CA GLY A 77 16.84 -4.03 2.50
C GLY A 77 17.82 -2.91 2.80
N THR A 78 17.95 -1.97 1.86
CA THR A 78 18.85 -0.82 2.00
C THR A 78 18.54 -0.14 3.32
N GLY A 79 19.34 -0.41 4.35
CA GLY A 79 19.24 0.29 5.63
C GLY A 79 19.38 1.78 5.44
N GLU A 80 20.10 2.17 4.37
CA GLU A 80 20.43 3.53 4.00
C GLU A 80 19.86 3.85 2.61
N TYR A 81 19.42 5.07 2.44
CA TYR A 81 19.06 5.63 1.15
C TYR A 81 20.31 6.19 0.46
N GLN A 82 20.27 6.29 -0.87
CA GLN A 82 21.30 6.96 -1.66
C GLN A 82 20.67 8.06 -2.51
N ILE A 83 21.38 9.18 -2.59
CA ILE A 83 21.06 10.28 -3.50
C ILE A 83 22.28 10.48 -4.37
N VAL A 84 22.13 10.27 -5.68
CA VAL A 84 23.20 10.34 -6.64
C VAL A 84 22.96 11.55 -7.56
N ASP A 85 23.83 12.54 -7.46
CA ASP A 85 23.90 13.66 -8.41
C ASP A 85 24.81 13.25 -9.57
N HIS A 86 24.22 12.92 -10.71
CA HIS A 86 24.94 12.43 -11.88
C HIS A 86 25.88 13.48 -12.50
N GLY A 87 25.57 14.78 -12.35
CA GLY A 87 26.46 15.85 -12.79
C GLY A 87 27.78 15.88 -12.04
N ARG A 88 27.77 15.60 -10.73
CA ARG A 88 29.01 15.49 -9.91
C ARG A 88 29.87 14.30 -10.28
N LEU A 89 29.29 13.27 -10.85
CA LEU A 89 30.01 12.08 -11.32
C LEU A 89 30.53 12.22 -12.76
N GLY A 90 30.32 13.37 -13.40
CA GLY A 90 30.74 13.61 -14.77
C GLY A 90 29.89 12.91 -15.84
N HIS A 91 28.67 12.46 -15.49
CA HIS A 91 27.77 11.79 -16.42
C HIS A 91 26.80 12.77 -17.09
N ILE A 92 25.67 13.03 -16.49
CA ILE A 92 24.58 13.87 -17.03
C ILE A 92 24.24 14.94 -16.01
N ASP A 93 24.35 16.21 -16.37
CA ASP A 93 23.92 17.28 -15.48
C ASP A 93 22.40 17.41 -15.44
N GLY A 94 21.87 17.88 -14.29
CA GLY A 94 20.43 18.03 -14.05
C GLY A 94 19.70 16.74 -13.68
N VAL A 95 20.39 15.57 -13.63
CA VAL A 95 19.79 14.29 -13.22
C VAL A 95 20.21 13.94 -11.79
N ILE A 96 19.23 13.64 -10.95
CA ILE A 96 19.41 13.16 -9.58
C ILE A 96 18.67 11.83 -9.45
N SER A 97 19.38 10.75 -9.09
CA SER A 97 18.75 9.47 -8.73
C SER A 97 18.57 9.37 -7.22
N VAL A 98 17.38 8.96 -6.81
CA VAL A 98 17.01 8.76 -5.40
C VAL A 98 16.66 7.30 -5.20
N LEU A 99 17.46 6.59 -4.41
CA LEU A 99 17.31 5.17 -4.11
C LEU A 99 16.93 5.00 -2.64
N GLY A 100 15.81 4.37 -2.38
CA GLY A 100 15.34 4.08 -1.03
C GLY A 100 14.21 3.07 -1.05
N ALA A 101 14.22 2.13 -0.09
CA ALA A 101 13.24 1.05 -0.02
C ALA A 101 12.32 1.16 1.21
N LYS A 102 12.48 2.17 2.06
CA LYS A 102 11.74 2.30 3.31
C LYS A 102 10.81 3.49 3.32
N TYR A 103 9.52 3.26 3.51
CA TYR A 103 8.53 4.33 3.71
C TYR A 103 8.81 5.17 4.96
N THR A 104 9.39 4.57 6.00
CA THR A 104 9.72 5.27 7.26
C THR A 104 10.72 6.42 7.09
N THR A 105 11.56 6.38 6.06
CA THR A 105 12.55 7.42 5.75
C THR A 105 12.15 8.30 4.57
N ALA A 106 11.04 8.02 3.90
CA ALA A 106 10.64 8.67 2.64
C ALA A 106 10.54 10.18 2.75
N ARG A 107 9.93 10.72 3.82
CA ARG A 107 9.81 12.17 4.04
C ARG A 107 11.18 12.86 4.11
N ARG A 108 12.11 12.30 4.90
CA ARG A 108 13.46 12.90 5.04
C ARG A 108 14.27 12.78 3.77
N LEU A 109 14.15 11.64 3.08
CA LEU A 109 14.77 11.43 1.78
C LEU A 109 14.27 12.45 0.75
N ALA A 110 12.96 12.68 0.69
CA ALA A 110 12.36 13.69 -0.18
C ALA A 110 12.87 15.10 0.15
N GLU A 111 12.92 15.49 1.44
CA GLU A 111 13.44 16.77 1.89
C GLU A 111 14.87 17.01 1.38
N ILE A 112 15.79 16.06 1.60
CA ILE A 112 17.19 16.18 1.18
C ILE A 112 17.29 16.24 -0.36
N SER A 113 16.48 15.46 -1.07
CA SER A 113 16.50 15.43 -2.53
C SER A 113 16.01 16.75 -3.13
N ILE A 114 14.98 17.34 -2.55
CA ILE A 114 14.46 18.64 -2.98
C ILE A 114 15.46 19.78 -2.66
N ASP A 115 16.07 19.75 -1.47
CA ASP A 115 17.10 20.74 -1.10
C ASP A 115 18.27 20.70 -2.10
N LEU A 116 18.71 19.50 -2.50
CA LEU A 116 19.73 19.34 -3.53
C LEU A 116 19.28 19.89 -4.90
N ALA A 117 18.04 19.62 -5.30
CA ALA A 117 17.50 20.15 -6.56
C ALA A 117 17.39 21.68 -6.55
N ILE A 118 16.91 22.27 -5.45
CA ILE A 118 16.85 23.72 -5.26
C ILE A 118 18.25 24.34 -5.39
N ALA A 119 19.25 23.76 -4.74
CA ALA A 119 20.62 24.23 -4.81
C ALA A 119 21.19 24.15 -6.24
N LYS A 120 20.92 23.08 -6.98
CA LYS A 120 21.33 22.94 -8.39
C LYS A 120 20.66 23.94 -9.31
N LEU A 121 19.43 24.31 -9.05
CA LEU A 121 18.68 25.30 -9.82
C LEU A 121 19.05 26.75 -9.45
N GLY A 122 19.89 26.97 -8.45
CA GLY A 122 20.24 28.30 -7.96
C GLY A 122 19.06 29.06 -7.35
N LEU A 123 18.07 28.33 -6.84
CA LEU A 123 16.89 28.92 -6.19
C LEU A 123 17.15 29.17 -4.71
N ASP A 124 16.43 30.17 -4.15
CA ASP A 124 16.51 30.46 -2.72
C ASP A 124 15.95 29.30 -1.88
N PRO A 125 16.72 28.76 -0.94
CA PRO A 125 16.26 27.65 -0.09
C PRO A 125 15.16 28.15 0.86
N ARG A 126 14.11 27.33 1.02
CA ARG A 126 13.06 27.53 2.02
C ARG A 126 13.02 26.37 2.99
N PRO A 127 12.82 26.60 4.29
CA PRO A 127 12.69 25.52 5.27
C PRO A 127 11.56 24.56 4.90
N CYS A 128 11.86 23.29 4.91
CA CYS A 128 10.86 22.25 4.65
C CYS A 128 9.78 22.24 5.74
N GLN A 129 8.52 22.21 5.34
CA GLN A 129 7.36 22.21 6.24
C GLN A 129 6.74 20.80 6.42
N THR A 130 7.16 19.82 5.63
CA THR A 130 6.51 18.48 5.58
C THR A 130 6.52 17.73 6.90
N ALA A 131 7.44 18.04 7.83
CA ALA A 131 7.44 17.47 9.17
C ALA A 131 6.27 17.94 10.05
N ARG A 132 5.63 19.06 9.69
CA ARG A 132 4.55 19.69 10.45
C ARG A 132 3.24 19.78 9.67
N THR A 133 3.27 19.44 8.39
CA THR A 133 2.09 19.47 7.52
C THR A 133 1.42 18.10 7.59
N PRO A 134 0.19 17.99 8.07
CA PRO A 134 -0.55 16.73 8.04
C PRO A 134 -0.71 16.23 6.60
N LEU A 135 -0.75 14.93 6.42
CA LEU A 135 -1.16 14.33 5.15
C LEU A 135 -2.66 14.59 4.91
N VAL A 136 -3.07 14.56 3.65
CA VAL A 136 -4.49 14.66 3.28
C VAL A 136 -5.30 13.62 4.06
N GLY A 137 -6.41 14.06 4.64
CA GLY A 137 -7.22 13.23 5.52
C GLY A 137 -6.67 13.03 6.95
N GLY A 138 -5.36 13.30 7.19
CA GLY A 138 -4.68 12.97 8.44
C GLY A 138 -4.72 14.05 9.53
N ASP A 139 -5.32 15.22 9.31
CA ASP A 139 -5.44 16.30 10.31
C ASP A 139 -6.53 15.98 11.33
N ILE A 140 -6.29 14.97 12.15
CA ILE A 140 -7.19 14.45 13.17
C ILE A 140 -6.44 14.37 14.50
N GLU A 141 -6.79 15.21 15.44
CA GLU A 141 -6.16 15.25 16.77
C GLU A 141 -6.48 13.99 17.60
N HIS A 142 -7.78 13.57 17.60
CA HIS A 142 -8.27 12.43 18.35
C HIS A 142 -9.12 11.52 17.45
N LEU A 143 -8.51 10.46 16.91
CA LEU A 143 -9.14 9.56 15.95
C LEU A 143 -10.43 8.92 16.48
N GLN A 144 -10.43 8.49 17.76
CA GLN A 144 -11.61 7.87 18.37
C GLN A 144 -12.80 8.84 18.42
N SER A 145 -12.58 10.06 18.88
CA SER A 145 -13.62 11.10 18.94
C SER A 145 -14.13 11.49 17.55
N PHE A 146 -13.21 11.59 16.59
CA PHE A 146 -13.58 11.85 15.19
C PHE A 146 -14.46 10.75 14.61
N ARG A 147 -14.10 9.47 14.87
CA ARG A 147 -14.89 8.32 14.45
C ARG A 147 -16.30 8.33 15.03
N GLU A 148 -16.44 8.56 16.34
CA GLU A 148 -17.74 8.65 17.00
C GLU A 148 -18.60 9.79 16.45
N GLN A 149 -17.99 10.91 16.13
CA GLN A 149 -18.68 12.03 15.48
C GLN A 149 -19.14 11.67 14.08
N ALA A 150 -18.29 10.99 13.28
CA ALA A 150 -18.62 10.53 11.95
C ALA A 150 -19.76 9.49 11.99
N GLU A 151 -19.72 8.52 12.92
CA GLU A 151 -20.78 7.54 13.10
C GLU A 151 -22.14 8.21 13.41
N ARG A 152 -22.16 9.22 14.28
CA ARG A 152 -23.39 9.99 14.56
C ARG A 152 -23.85 10.79 13.35
N ARG A 153 -22.92 11.43 12.63
CA ARG A 153 -23.24 12.27 11.46
C ARG A 153 -23.81 11.50 10.30
N PHE A 154 -23.37 10.28 10.08
CA PHE A 154 -23.81 9.42 8.99
C PHE A 154 -24.81 8.32 9.38
N ALA A 155 -25.31 8.34 10.64
CA ALA A 155 -26.14 7.27 11.21
C ALA A 155 -27.35 6.87 10.37
N ASP A 156 -27.99 7.85 9.70
CA ASP A 156 -29.21 7.62 8.90
C ASP A 156 -28.90 7.11 7.48
N ARG A 157 -27.62 7.10 7.07
CA ARG A 157 -27.25 6.85 5.66
C ARG A 157 -26.22 5.73 5.49
N VAL A 158 -25.29 5.59 6.40
CA VAL A 158 -24.15 4.70 6.25
C VAL A 158 -24.04 3.82 7.50
N PRO A 159 -23.95 2.49 7.33
CA PRO A 159 -23.76 1.57 8.45
C PRO A 159 -22.51 1.92 9.27
N PRO A 160 -22.51 1.73 10.60
CA PRO A 160 -21.39 2.12 11.47
C PRO A 160 -20.06 1.44 11.13
N ASP A 161 -20.08 0.19 10.67
CA ASP A 161 -18.89 -0.54 10.22
C ASP A 161 -18.28 0.04 8.94
N VAL A 162 -19.13 0.48 8.00
CA VAL A 162 -18.73 1.21 6.81
C VAL A 162 -18.14 2.58 7.19
N VAL A 163 -18.77 3.32 8.11
CA VAL A 163 -18.21 4.60 8.60
C VAL A 163 -16.83 4.41 9.22
N ARG A 164 -16.65 3.36 10.04
CA ARG A 164 -15.34 3.06 10.62
C ARG A 164 -14.29 2.76 9.56
N HIS A 165 -14.65 2.01 8.53
CA HIS A 165 -13.79 1.76 7.37
C HIS A 165 -13.40 3.06 6.66
N LEU A 166 -14.38 3.89 6.33
CA LEU A 166 -14.13 5.16 5.63
C LEU A 166 -13.27 6.12 6.46
N VAL A 167 -13.50 6.22 7.77
CA VAL A 167 -12.66 7.02 8.66
C VAL A 167 -11.22 6.50 8.69
N GLN A 168 -11.03 5.20 8.72
CA GLN A 168 -9.70 4.60 8.74
C GLN A 168 -8.96 4.77 7.40
N GLN A 169 -9.68 4.73 6.29
CA GLN A 169 -9.11 4.79 4.96
C GLN A 169 -8.88 6.24 4.49
N TYR A 170 -9.82 7.13 4.76
CA TYR A 170 -9.86 8.48 4.20
C TYR A 170 -9.76 9.60 5.24
N GLY A 171 -9.92 9.28 6.53
CA GLY A 171 -9.87 10.28 7.59
C GLY A 171 -10.87 11.41 7.38
N ARG A 172 -10.38 12.67 7.32
CA ARG A 172 -11.23 13.87 7.09
C ARG A 172 -11.89 13.91 5.73
N GLU A 173 -11.38 13.16 4.75
CA GLU A 173 -11.97 13.12 3.40
C GLU A 173 -13.27 12.31 3.33
N ILE A 174 -13.72 11.70 4.44
CA ILE A 174 -14.96 10.90 4.47
C ILE A 174 -16.16 11.63 3.88
N ASP A 175 -16.28 12.95 4.09
CA ASP A 175 -17.40 13.74 3.54
C ASP A 175 -17.33 13.82 2.02
N ALA A 176 -16.12 14.01 1.49
CA ALA A 176 -15.92 14.04 0.05
C ALA A 176 -16.21 12.66 -0.56
N VAL A 177 -15.78 11.56 0.07
CA VAL A 177 -16.07 10.20 -0.40
C VAL A 177 -17.58 9.94 -0.42
N VAL A 178 -18.28 10.14 0.70
CA VAL A 178 -19.73 9.91 0.78
C VAL A 178 -20.50 10.84 -0.17
N GLY A 179 -20.00 12.06 -0.39
CA GLY A 179 -20.58 13.03 -1.33
C GLY A 179 -20.45 12.61 -2.80
N THR A 180 -19.61 11.62 -3.14
CA THR A 180 -19.47 11.10 -4.50
C THR A 180 -20.48 10.00 -4.83
N SER A 181 -21.32 9.58 -3.88
CA SER A 181 -22.40 8.61 -4.15
C SER A 181 -23.29 9.07 -5.30
N SER A 182 -23.74 8.13 -6.12
CA SER A 182 -24.62 8.38 -7.26
C SER A 182 -25.98 8.99 -6.87
N ASP A 183 -26.43 8.71 -5.66
CA ASP A 183 -27.65 9.30 -5.06
C ASP A 183 -27.34 9.73 -3.61
N PRO A 184 -27.05 11.01 -3.37
CA PRO A 184 -26.74 11.51 -2.02
C PRO A 184 -27.88 11.33 -1.00
N ALA A 185 -29.11 11.07 -1.45
CA ALA A 185 -30.27 10.86 -0.58
C ALA A 185 -30.40 9.40 -0.11
N LYS A 186 -29.71 8.48 -0.75
CA LYS A 186 -29.74 7.05 -0.42
C LYS A 186 -28.45 6.60 0.27
N ALA A 187 -28.56 5.47 0.97
CA ALA A 187 -27.35 4.79 1.45
C ALA A 187 -26.48 4.36 0.26
N PRO A 188 -25.16 4.62 0.29
CA PRO A 188 -24.26 4.17 -0.77
C PRO A 188 -24.34 2.64 -0.93
N ALA A 189 -24.36 2.17 -2.17
CA ALA A 189 -24.38 0.73 -2.44
C ALA A 189 -23.07 0.10 -1.97
N GLN A 190 -23.15 -1.00 -1.25
CA GLN A 190 -21.99 -1.78 -0.83
C GLN A 190 -21.45 -2.60 -2.00
N LEU A 191 -20.13 -2.61 -2.16
CA LEU A 191 -19.46 -3.50 -3.08
C LEU A 191 -19.46 -4.93 -2.50
N ALA A 192 -19.86 -5.90 -3.30
CA ALA A 192 -20.39 -7.19 -2.83
C ALA A 192 -19.44 -8.08 -2.02
N ALA A 193 -18.12 -7.90 -2.11
CA ALA A 193 -17.17 -8.90 -1.58
C ALA A 193 -16.92 -8.81 -0.08
N ASP A 194 -16.78 -7.61 0.46
CA ASP A 194 -16.42 -7.40 1.88
C ASP A 194 -17.52 -6.75 2.72
N ARG A 195 -18.59 -6.27 2.08
CA ARG A 195 -19.71 -5.53 2.68
C ARG A 195 -19.30 -4.24 3.42
N ILE A 196 -18.08 -3.80 3.25
CA ILE A 196 -17.52 -2.62 3.92
C ILE A 196 -17.22 -1.53 2.90
N SER A 197 -16.66 -1.91 1.73
CA SER A 197 -16.38 -0.98 0.64
C SER A 197 -17.68 -0.59 -0.08
N ILE A 198 -17.77 0.68 -0.47
CA ILE A 198 -18.95 1.26 -1.10
C ILE A 198 -18.66 1.82 -2.49
N GLU A 199 -19.69 1.96 -3.34
CA GLU A 199 -19.55 2.50 -4.71
C GLU A 199 -18.96 3.91 -4.73
N ALA A 200 -19.22 4.71 -3.70
CA ALA A 200 -18.69 6.06 -3.57
C ALA A 200 -17.17 6.11 -3.55
N GLU A 201 -16.49 5.08 -3.00
CA GLU A 201 -15.03 4.97 -3.01
C GLU A 201 -14.50 4.82 -4.44
N VAL A 202 -15.22 4.12 -5.32
CA VAL A 202 -14.84 4.00 -6.73
C VAL A 202 -14.87 5.36 -7.42
N GLY A 203 -15.96 6.11 -7.22
CA GLY A 203 -16.11 7.45 -7.76
C GLY A 203 -15.04 8.41 -7.24
N PHE A 204 -14.73 8.35 -5.96
CA PHE A 204 -13.68 9.15 -5.34
C PHE A 204 -12.29 8.77 -5.88
N ALA A 205 -11.97 7.48 -5.92
CA ALA A 205 -10.69 6.99 -6.42
C ALA A 205 -10.38 7.43 -7.86
N VAL A 206 -11.40 7.45 -8.73
CA VAL A 206 -11.24 7.90 -10.12
C VAL A 206 -11.02 9.41 -10.20
N ARG A 207 -11.78 10.20 -9.43
CA ARG A 207 -11.73 11.66 -9.53
C ARG A 207 -10.58 12.28 -8.76
N GLU A 208 -10.28 11.77 -7.59
CA GLU A 208 -9.36 12.42 -6.63
C GLU A 208 -8.05 11.63 -6.42
N GLU A 209 -8.04 10.33 -6.72
CA GLU A 209 -6.90 9.48 -6.41
C GLU A 209 -6.24 8.84 -7.63
N MET A 210 -6.54 9.33 -8.85
CA MET A 210 -5.93 8.89 -10.11
C MET A 210 -6.06 7.38 -10.38
N ALA A 211 -7.15 6.74 -9.99
CA ALA A 211 -7.41 5.37 -10.38
C ALA A 211 -7.79 5.33 -11.87
N VAL A 212 -6.90 4.79 -12.70
CA VAL A 212 -7.04 4.79 -14.18
C VAL A 212 -7.42 3.40 -14.69
N GLN A 213 -7.01 2.35 -13.96
CA GLN A 213 -7.27 0.97 -14.33
C GLN A 213 -8.07 0.27 -13.25
N LEU A 214 -8.74 -0.83 -13.62
CA LEU A 214 -9.49 -1.65 -12.67
C LEU A 214 -8.61 -2.18 -11.54
N ASP A 215 -7.36 -2.51 -11.83
CA ASP A 215 -6.37 -2.95 -10.85
C ASP A 215 -6.07 -1.88 -9.79
N ASP A 216 -6.12 -0.60 -10.15
CA ASP A 216 -5.97 0.48 -9.18
C ASP A 216 -7.11 0.44 -8.16
N LEU A 217 -8.35 0.26 -8.63
CA LEU A 217 -9.52 0.19 -7.75
C LEU A 217 -9.48 -1.03 -6.85
N ILE A 218 -9.22 -2.21 -7.43
CA ILE A 218 -9.34 -3.49 -6.72
C ILE A 218 -8.20 -3.71 -5.74
N PHE A 219 -6.95 -3.41 -6.13
CA PHE A 219 -5.78 -3.73 -5.31
C PHE A 219 -5.21 -2.54 -4.54
N ARG A 220 -5.37 -1.31 -5.03
CA ARG A 220 -4.71 -0.13 -4.47
C ARG A 220 -5.65 0.78 -3.68
N ARG A 221 -6.92 0.88 -4.09
CA ARG A 221 -7.88 1.80 -3.46
C ARG A 221 -8.84 1.08 -2.52
N THR A 222 -9.61 0.12 -2.99
CA THR A 222 -10.54 -0.64 -2.14
C THR A 222 -9.89 -1.84 -1.45
N GLY A 223 -8.81 -2.38 -2.00
CA GLY A 223 -8.15 -3.58 -1.50
C GLY A 223 -8.99 -4.86 -1.62
N LEU A 224 -10.10 -4.83 -2.38
CA LEU A 224 -11.01 -5.98 -2.56
C LEU A 224 -10.31 -7.20 -3.15
N GLY A 225 -9.37 -6.99 -4.09
CA GLY A 225 -8.60 -8.06 -4.69
C GLY A 225 -7.64 -8.77 -3.71
N THR A 226 -7.33 -8.14 -2.58
CA THR A 226 -6.39 -8.70 -1.59
C THR A 226 -7.02 -9.65 -0.59
N ILE A 227 -8.34 -9.73 -0.54
CA ILE A 227 -9.07 -10.62 0.39
C ILE A 227 -9.46 -11.97 -0.23
N GLY A 228 -9.04 -12.21 -1.47
CA GLY A 228 -9.43 -13.37 -2.27
C GLY A 228 -10.87 -13.25 -2.79
N HIS A 229 -11.12 -13.80 -3.97
CA HIS A 229 -12.46 -13.90 -4.52
C HIS A 229 -12.81 -15.36 -4.75
N PRO A 230 -14.04 -15.81 -4.46
CA PRO A 230 -14.48 -17.20 -4.69
C PRO A 230 -14.21 -17.71 -6.11
N CYS A 231 -14.22 -16.83 -7.13
CA CYS A 231 -13.96 -17.18 -8.51
C CYS A 231 -12.46 -17.36 -8.86
N TRP A 232 -11.53 -16.88 -8.03
CA TRP A 232 -10.09 -17.04 -8.31
C TRP A 232 -9.60 -18.43 -7.92
N LEU A 233 -10.26 -19.09 -6.99
CA LEU A 233 -9.95 -20.47 -6.60
C LEU A 233 -10.35 -21.50 -7.66
N SER A 234 -11.30 -21.15 -8.56
CA SER A 234 -11.72 -22.04 -9.64
C SER A 234 -10.82 -21.98 -10.87
N SER A 235 -10.14 -20.86 -11.13
CA SER A 235 -9.27 -20.70 -12.29
C SER A 235 -7.85 -21.26 -12.13
N GLN A 236 -7.44 -21.59 -10.92
CA GLN A 236 -6.12 -22.23 -10.69
C GLN A 236 -6.14 -23.75 -10.84
N ASN A 237 -7.33 -24.37 -10.98
CA ASN A 237 -7.46 -25.83 -11.15
C ASN A 237 -7.53 -26.29 -12.61
N ASP A 238 -7.53 -25.37 -13.60
CA ASP A 238 -7.66 -25.71 -15.02
C ASP A 238 -6.37 -25.61 -15.85
N THR A 239 -5.22 -25.54 -15.21
CA THR A 239 -3.93 -25.71 -15.89
C THR A 239 -3.20 -26.91 -15.29
N GLY A 240 -3.68 -28.12 -15.66
CA GLY A 240 -2.98 -29.39 -15.59
C GLY A 240 -1.98 -29.51 -16.73
#